data_950dfbd268464965c15ad0c2f4bc93d0
#
_entry.id   950dfbd268464965c15ad0c2f4bc93d0
#
_cell.length_a   1.000
_cell.length_b   1.000
_cell.length_c   1.000
_cell.angle_alpha   90.00
_cell.angle_beta   90.00
_cell.angle_gamma   90.00
#
_symmetry.space_group_name_H-M   'P 1'
#
loop_
_entity.id
_entity.type
_entity.pdbx_description
1 polymer ?
#
loop_
_entity_poly.entity_id
_entity_poly.type
_entity_poly.pdbx_seq_one_letter_code
_entity_poly.pdbx_strand_id
1 'polypeptide(L)'
;MPELPEVEALAHHLREHAVYRPVARVDLASMSALKTFDPPVSALVGRVVTGASRFGKFLSLDFADRPDAGPLHLVTHLSRAGWLRWHTTAGVTPPRPGRGPLQLRVHLDQVGGPGFDLTEQGTQKRLAVYLVGDPAQVPGIAKLGPDALELSRPGLDELLDGDNRRLKTLLTDQSTLAGIGNAYSDEILHSARLSPYATASRLDAAARDSLFESLHAVLSDAVSRSVGQGAAELKGEKRSGLRVHARTGLPCPVCGDTVREVSFAERSFQYCPTCQTGGKPLADRRLSRLVR
;
A
#
# COMPACT_ATOMS: atom_id res chain seq x y z
N MET A 1 1.81 -4.93 -5.33
CA MET A 1 2.01 -4.38 -3.97
C MET A 1 0.73 -3.71 -3.55
N PRO A 2 0.22 -3.96 -2.33
CA PRO A 2 -0.84 -3.15 -1.77
C PRO A 2 -0.35 -1.69 -1.61
N GLU A 3 -1.23 -0.76 -1.98
CA GLU A 3 -1.03 0.68 -1.81
C GLU A 3 -2.18 1.22 -0.94
N LEU A 4 -2.28 2.52 -0.76
CA LEU A 4 -3.25 3.15 0.12
C LEU A 4 -4.67 2.56 0.01
N PRO A 5 -5.31 2.44 -1.18
CA PRO A 5 -6.69 1.95 -1.25
C PRO A 5 -6.87 0.52 -0.73
N GLU A 6 -5.96 -0.39 -1.07
CA GLU A 6 -6.05 -1.77 -0.60
C GLU A 6 -5.78 -1.88 0.90
N VAL A 7 -4.85 -1.08 1.45
CA VAL A 7 -4.56 -1.09 2.89
C VAL A 7 -5.72 -0.49 3.68
N GLU A 8 -6.37 0.56 3.17
CA GLU A 8 -7.59 1.13 3.78
C GLU A 8 -8.74 0.12 3.79
N ALA A 9 -8.95 -0.59 2.68
CA ALA A 9 -9.97 -1.64 2.62
C ALA A 9 -9.68 -2.79 3.59
N LEU A 10 -8.42 -3.18 3.77
CA LEU A 10 -8.03 -4.18 4.76
C LEU A 10 -8.25 -3.68 6.20
N ALA A 11 -7.95 -2.41 6.49
CA ALA A 11 -8.23 -1.81 7.78
C ALA A 11 -9.74 -1.79 8.06
N HIS A 12 -10.54 -1.39 7.07
CA HIS A 12 -12.00 -1.43 7.16
C HIS A 12 -12.50 -2.87 7.44
N HIS A 13 -12.04 -3.84 6.68
CA HIS A 13 -12.39 -5.25 6.87
C HIS A 13 -12.06 -5.75 8.29
N LEU A 14 -10.90 -5.37 8.83
CA LEU A 14 -10.52 -5.73 10.20
C LEU A 14 -11.39 -5.00 11.24
N ARG A 15 -11.79 -3.75 11.01
CA ARG A 15 -12.75 -3.04 11.89
C ARG A 15 -14.08 -3.79 11.99
N GLU A 16 -14.58 -4.31 10.89
CA GLU A 16 -15.87 -5.03 10.85
C GLU A 16 -15.80 -6.43 11.47
N HIS A 17 -14.66 -7.13 11.30
CA HIS A 17 -14.60 -8.56 11.60
C HIS A 17 -13.76 -8.91 12.82
N ALA A 18 -12.79 -8.05 13.22
CA ALA A 18 -11.86 -8.34 14.30
C ALA A 18 -12.13 -7.56 15.60
N VAL A 19 -12.74 -6.36 15.52
CA VAL A 19 -12.99 -5.51 16.68
C VAL A 19 -13.91 -6.22 17.69
N TYR A 20 -13.63 -6.01 18.97
CA TYR A 20 -14.24 -6.63 20.16
C TYR A 20 -13.91 -8.13 20.34
N ARG A 21 -13.05 -8.72 19.51
CA ARG A 21 -12.63 -10.11 19.67
C ARG A 21 -11.32 -10.20 20.44
N PRO A 22 -11.22 -11.11 21.44
CA PRO A 22 -9.96 -11.37 22.12
C PRO A 22 -9.01 -12.20 21.23
N VAL A 23 -7.72 -11.97 21.35
CA VAL A 23 -6.69 -12.81 20.71
C VAL A 23 -6.54 -14.09 21.51
N ALA A 24 -6.82 -15.22 20.89
CA ALA A 24 -6.67 -16.55 21.50
C ALA A 24 -5.24 -17.10 21.36
N ARG A 25 -4.60 -16.90 20.20
CA ARG A 25 -3.24 -17.36 19.90
C ARG A 25 -2.62 -16.57 18.76
N VAL A 26 -1.31 -16.43 18.81
CA VAL A 26 -0.51 -15.89 17.69
C VAL A 26 0.57 -16.91 17.33
N ASP A 27 0.59 -17.33 16.06
CA ASP A 27 1.58 -18.25 15.51
C ASP A 27 2.54 -17.49 14.59
N LEU A 28 3.78 -17.32 15.01
CA LEU A 28 4.84 -16.72 14.20
C LEU A 28 5.50 -17.81 13.35
N ALA A 29 5.22 -17.79 12.04
CA ALA A 29 5.77 -18.76 11.08
C ALA A 29 7.12 -18.31 10.50
N SER A 30 7.45 -17.02 10.55
CA SER A 30 8.70 -16.48 10.00
C SER A 30 9.31 -15.44 10.95
N MET A 31 10.42 -15.78 11.58
CA MET A 31 11.16 -14.85 12.45
C MET A 31 11.64 -13.60 11.70
N SER A 32 12.01 -13.73 10.43
CA SER A 32 12.48 -12.60 9.63
C SER A 32 11.40 -11.56 9.34
N ALA A 33 10.12 -11.92 9.44
CA ALA A 33 9.01 -10.99 9.29
C ALA A 33 8.85 -10.08 10.51
N LEU A 34 9.10 -10.58 11.72
CA LEU A 34 9.01 -9.81 12.95
C LEU A 34 10.22 -8.90 13.10
N LYS A 35 9.97 -7.59 13.35
CA LYS A 35 11.01 -6.54 13.45
C LYS A 35 11.21 -6.01 14.85
N THR A 36 10.29 -6.33 15.78
CA THR A 36 10.35 -5.99 17.21
C THR A 36 10.25 -7.28 18.02
N PHE A 37 10.95 -7.36 19.13
CA PHE A 37 10.99 -8.55 19.99
C PHE A 37 10.53 -8.27 21.41
N ASP A 38 10.46 -7.00 21.76
CA ASP A 38 9.92 -6.49 23.02
C ASP A 38 8.92 -5.37 22.72
N PRO A 39 7.64 -5.56 23.09
CA PRO A 39 7.04 -6.76 23.69
C PRO A 39 7.00 -7.95 22.71
N PRO A 40 7.02 -9.21 23.20
CA PRO A 40 6.89 -10.39 22.37
C PRO A 40 5.46 -10.51 21.80
N VAL A 41 5.29 -11.17 20.66
CA VAL A 41 3.97 -11.35 20.03
C VAL A 41 2.96 -12.08 20.91
N SER A 42 3.41 -12.88 21.85
CA SER A 42 2.57 -13.53 22.87
C SER A 42 1.89 -12.56 23.81
N ALA A 43 2.40 -11.32 23.95
CA ALA A 43 1.76 -10.26 24.73
C ALA A 43 0.39 -9.85 24.19
N LEU A 44 0.07 -10.21 22.95
CA LEU A 44 -1.25 -10.02 22.35
C LEU A 44 -2.31 -11.00 22.91
N VAL A 45 -1.90 -12.18 23.38
CA VAL A 45 -2.85 -13.22 23.82
C VAL A 45 -3.71 -12.71 24.99
N GLY A 46 -5.02 -12.84 24.83
CA GLY A 46 -6.03 -12.36 25.78
C GLY A 46 -6.33 -10.85 25.68
N ARG A 47 -5.64 -10.08 24.82
CA ARG A 47 -6.04 -8.69 24.55
C ARG A 47 -7.20 -8.66 23.56
N VAL A 48 -8.08 -7.68 23.72
CA VAL A 48 -9.20 -7.45 22.82
C VAL A 48 -8.80 -6.47 21.74
N VAL A 49 -9.17 -6.75 20.49
CA VAL A 49 -8.99 -5.82 19.37
C VAL A 49 -9.93 -4.63 19.54
N THR A 50 -9.42 -3.42 19.51
CA THR A 50 -10.19 -2.16 19.69
C THR A 50 -10.36 -1.37 18.40
N GLY A 51 -9.50 -1.59 17.41
CA GLY A 51 -9.57 -0.87 16.15
C GLY A 51 -8.60 -1.41 15.11
N ALA A 52 -8.71 -0.85 13.92
CA ALA A 52 -7.71 -1.01 12.87
C ALA A 52 -7.60 0.29 12.07
N SER A 53 -6.39 0.68 11.74
CA SER A 53 -6.06 1.94 11.08
C SER A 53 -4.99 1.75 10.01
N ARG A 54 -4.74 2.80 9.23
CA ARG A 54 -3.73 2.84 8.18
C ARG A 54 -2.82 4.05 8.36
N PHE A 55 -1.53 3.84 8.17
CA PHE A 55 -0.50 4.88 8.09
C PHE A 55 0.22 4.71 6.74
N GLY A 56 -0.10 5.53 5.75
CA GLY A 56 0.40 5.35 4.39
C GLY A 56 0.08 3.94 3.85
N LYS A 57 1.09 3.07 3.76
CA LYS A 57 0.95 1.65 3.33
C LYS A 57 1.12 0.66 4.48
N PHE A 58 1.13 1.13 5.72
CA PHE A 58 1.14 0.30 6.91
C PHE A 58 -0.28 0.07 7.41
N LEU A 59 -0.59 -1.16 7.74
CA LEU A 59 -1.82 -1.59 8.40
C LEU A 59 -1.54 -1.73 9.89
N SER A 60 -2.34 -1.12 10.76
CA SER A 60 -2.30 -1.27 12.20
C SER A 60 -3.55 -1.97 12.71
N LEU A 61 -3.39 -2.93 13.59
CA LEU A 61 -4.45 -3.51 14.39
C LEU A 61 -4.19 -3.12 15.84
N ASP A 62 -5.19 -2.49 16.48
CA ASP A 62 -5.06 -1.86 17.77
C ASP A 62 -5.68 -2.73 18.86
N PHE A 63 -5.05 -2.80 20.03
CA PHE A 63 -5.47 -3.68 21.13
C PHE A 63 -5.67 -2.89 22.41
N ALA A 64 -6.67 -3.31 23.20
CA ALA A 64 -7.00 -2.71 24.48
C ALA A 64 -5.81 -2.67 25.43
N ASP A 65 -5.77 -1.60 26.20
CA ASP A 65 -4.84 -1.47 27.31
C ASP A 65 -5.02 -2.58 28.34
N ARG A 66 -3.92 -2.92 29.01
CA ARG A 66 -3.94 -3.67 30.25
C ARG A 66 -3.44 -2.78 31.37
N PRO A 67 -3.92 -2.97 32.61
CA PRO A 67 -3.51 -2.13 33.73
C PRO A 67 -2.00 -2.08 33.96
N ASP A 68 -1.30 -3.13 33.52
CA ASP A 68 0.14 -3.35 33.73
C ASP A 68 1.01 -3.16 32.47
N ALA A 69 0.42 -2.92 31.28
CA ALA A 69 1.18 -3.06 30.04
C ALA A 69 0.77 -2.11 28.88
N GLY A 70 -0.02 -1.07 29.12
CA GLY A 70 -0.39 -0.06 28.11
C GLY A 70 -0.99 -0.58 26.81
N PRO A 71 -1.22 0.29 25.80
CA PRO A 71 -1.73 -0.08 24.50
C PRO A 71 -0.69 -0.89 23.70
N LEU A 72 -1.19 -1.72 22.79
CA LEU A 72 -0.34 -2.40 21.80
C LEU A 72 -0.93 -2.26 20.40
N HIS A 73 -0.04 -2.17 19.43
CA HIS A 73 -0.37 -2.07 18.01
C HIS A 73 0.43 -3.11 17.23
N LEU A 74 -0.28 -3.97 16.48
CA LEU A 74 0.33 -4.88 15.53
C LEU A 74 0.39 -4.19 14.17
N VAL A 75 1.51 -3.58 13.88
CA VAL A 75 1.72 -2.83 12.63
C VAL A 75 2.34 -3.74 11.58
N THR A 76 1.78 -3.73 10.38
CA THR A 76 2.24 -4.58 9.26
C THR A 76 2.48 -3.76 8.01
N HIS A 77 3.64 -3.94 7.38
CA HIS A 77 3.90 -3.51 6.01
C HIS A 77 3.90 -4.72 5.08
N LEU A 78 2.89 -4.80 4.19
CA LEU A 78 2.68 -5.96 3.32
C LEU A 78 3.70 -6.10 2.20
N SER A 79 4.50 -5.07 1.92
CA SER A 79 5.53 -5.07 0.88
C SER A 79 4.98 -5.41 -0.52
N ARG A 80 5.78 -6.07 -1.40
CA ARG A 80 5.38 -6.33 -2.80
C ARG A 80 4.42 -7.50 -2.95
N ALA A 81 4.61 -8.56 -2.20
CA ALA A 81 3.93 -9.84 -2.37
C ALA A 81 3.14 -10.27 -1.14
N GLY A 82 3.19 -9.49 -0.07
CA GLY A 82 2.46 -9.75 1.16
C GLY A 82 0.97 -9.50 1.00
N TRP A 83 0.19 -10.24 1.77
CA TRP A 83 -1.26 -10.13 1.80
C TRP A 83 -1.83 -10.58 3.13
N LEU A 84 -2.96 -9.99 3.52
CA LEU A 84 -3.80 -10.46 4.62
C LEU A 84 -4.88 -11.39 4.07
N ARG A 85 -5.06 -12.56 4.71
CA ARG A 85 -6.14 -13.50 4.42
C ARG A 85 -6.99 -13.69 5.65
N TRP A 86 -8.25 -13.34 5.57
CA TRP A 86 -9.22 -13.61 6.62
C TRP A 86 -9.71 -15.05 6.57
N HIS A 87 -9.96 -15.64 7.72
CA HIS A 87 -10.54 -16.98 7.90
C HIS A 87 -11.69 -16.91 8.90
N THR A 88 -12.80 -17.53 8.59
CA THR A 88 -13.87 -17.80 9.56
C THR A 88 -13.49 -18.92 10.51
N THR A 89 -12.62 -19.84 10.05
CA THR A 89 -12.03 -20.94 10.81
C THR A 89 -10.56 -21.05 10.45
N ALA A 90 -9.68 -20.67 11.38
CA ALA A 90 -8.25 -20.75 11.18
C ALA A 90 -7.70 -22.16 11.45
N GLY A 91 -6.64 -22.55 10.74
CA GLY A 91 -6.02 -23.86 10.95
C GLY A 91 -5.39 -23.98 12.35
N VAL A 92 -5.77 -24.99 13.10
CA VAL A 92 -5.35 -25.20 14.50
C VAL A 92 -3.91 -25.67 14.66
N THR A 93 -3.38 -26.38 13.64
CA THR A 93 -2.00 -26.88 13.66
C THR A 93 -1.01 -25.72 13.57
N PRO A 94 -0.07 -25.60 14.52
CA PRO A 94 0.98 -24.60 14.44
C PRO A 94 1.75 -24.71 13.13
N PRO A 95 2.04 -23.59 12.46
CA PRO A 95 2.78 -23.60 11.20
C PRO A 95 4.23 -24.07 11.44
N ARG A 96 4.79 -24.78 10.47
CA ARG A 96 6.22 -25.11 10.47
C ARG A 96 7.03 -23.85 10.17
N PRO A 97 7.92 -23.41 11.07
CA PRO A 97 8.71 -22.20 10.86
C PRO A 97 9.54 -22.24 9.57
N GLY A 98 9.61 -21.09 8.89
CA GLY A 98 10.45 -20.89 7.71
C GLY A 98 9.97 -21.58 6.43
N ARG A 99 8.82 -22.24 6.41
CA ARG A 99 8.28 -22.91 5.24
C ARG A 99 6.99 -22.24 4.73
N GLY A 100 6.87 -22.13 3.42
CA GLY A 100 5.65 -21.65 2.75
C GLY A 100 5.45 -20.13 2.82
N PRO A 101 4.25 -19.66 2.43
CA PRO A 101 3.93 -18.24 2.34
C PRO A 101 3.53 -17.61 3.68
N LEU A 102 3.11 -18.38 4.67
CA LEU A 102 2.65 -17.88 5.95
C LEU A 102 3.80 -17.19 6.71
N GLN A 103 3.55 -15.97 7.19
CA GLN A 103 4.49 -15.21 8.01
C GLN A 103 4.02 -15.14 9.47
N LEU A 104 2.74 -14.88 9.68
CA LEU A 104 2.10 -14.79 10.99
C LEU A 104 0.63 -15.17 10.87
N ARG A 105 0.08 -15.87 11.89
CA ARG A 105 -1.34 -16.16 12.04
C ARG A 105 -1.83 -15.64 13.38
N VAL A 106 -2.98 -14.97 13.36
CA VAL A 106 -3.70 -14.54 14.57
C VAL A 106 -5.02 -15.31 14.65
N HIS A 107 -5.26 -15.95 15.79
CA HIS A 107 -6.53 -16.58 16.13
C HIS A 107 -7.30 -15.65 17.06
N LEU A 108 -8.56 -15.42 16.74
CA LEU A 108 -9.48 -14.63 17.55
C LEU A 108 -10.52 -15.53 18.23
N ASP A 109 -11.06 -15.08 19.36
CA ASP A 109 -12.04 -15.76 20.22
C ASP A 109 -11.52 -17.09 20.78
N GLN A 110 -11.15 -18.04 19.93
CA GLN A 110 -10.62 -19.35 20.31
C GLN A 110 -9.64 -19.87 19.24
N VAL A 111 -8.81 -20.82 19.63
CA VAL A 111 -7.93 -21.51 18.67
C VAL A 111 -8.78 -22.29 17.67
N GLY A 112 -8.60 -22.02 16.37
CA GLY A 112 -9.44 -22.58 15.31
C GLY A 112 -10.71 -21.77 15.03
N GLY A 113 -10.96 -20.69 15.77
CA GLY A 113 -12.00 -19.71 15.47
C GLY A 113 -11.62 -18.79 14.33
N PRO A 114 -12.33 -17.64 14.19
CA PRO A 114 -11.98 -16.63 13.18
C PRO A 114 -10.58 -16.08 13.40
N GLY A 115 -10.01 -15.50 12.36
CA GLY A 115 -8.69 -14.91 12.44
C GLY A 115 -8.12 -14.55 11.07
N PHE A 116 -6.84 -14.24 11.03
CA PHE A 116 -6.20 -13.88 9.77
C PHE A 116 -4.77 -14.39 9.67
N ASP A 117 -4.34 -14.60 8.44
CA ASP A 117 -2.98 -14.92 8.07
C ASP A 117 -2.33 -13.74 7.35
N LEU A 118 -1.14 -13.36 7.79
CA LEU A 118 -0.22 -12.56 7.00
C LEU A 118 0.63 -13.49 6.17
N THR A 119 0.52 -13.39 4.86
CA THR A 119 1.22 -14.28 3.91
C THR A 119 2.06 -13.48 2.94
N GLU A 120 3.18 -14.04 2.48
CA GLU A 120 3.98 -13.46 1.41
C GLU A 120 4.42 -14.53 0.42
N GLN A 121 4.10 -14.34 -0.85
CA GLN A 121 4.49 -15.21 -1.94
C GLN A 121 5.91 -14.87 -2.43
N GLY A 122 6.55 -15.83 -3.11
CA GLY A 122 7.89 -15.64 -3.69
C GLY A 122 9.03 -15.95 -2.72
N THR A 123 10.25 -15.85 -3.23
CA THR A 123 11.47 -16.22 -2.52
C THR A 123 12.07 -15.08 -1.69
N GLN A 124 11.90 -13.83 -2.16
CA GLN A 124 12.35 -12.65 -1.41
C GLN A 124 11.26 -12.14 -0.48
N LYS A 125 11.34 -12.52 0.78
CA LYS A 125 10.39 -12.10 1.82
C LYS A 125 10.77 -10.73 2.37
N ARG A 126 9.84 -9.77 2.29
CA ARG A 126 10.02 -8.37 2.76
C ARG A 126 8.85 -7.86 3.59
N LEU A 127 7.84 -8.69 3.84
CA LEU A 127 6.76 -8.37 4.76
C LEU A 127 7.37 -8.09 6.13
N ALA A 128 6.93 -7.00 6.76
CA ALA A 128 7.42 -6.59 8.07
C ALA A 128 6.27 -6.45 9.04
N VAL A 129 6.46 -7.02 10.23
CA VAL A 129 5.52 -7.00 11.36
C VAL A 129 6.23 -6.36 12.55
N TYR A 130 5.56 -5.42 13.18
CA TYR A 130 6.02 -4.74 14.39
C TYR A 130 4.95 -4.88 15.46
N LEU A 131 5.35 -5.17 16.69
CA LEU A 131 4.50 -5.03 17.85
C LEU A 131 5.07 -3.90 18.71
N VAL A 132 4.31 -2.83 18.87
CA VAL A 132 4.77 -1.57 19.48
C VAL A 132 3.69 -0.97 20.38
N GLY A 133 4.09 -0.13 21.33
CA GLY A 133 3.16 0.66 22.17
C GLY A 133 2.59 1.89 21.46
N ASP A 134 3.30 2.38 20.42
CA ASP A 134 2.88 3.51 19.60
C ASP A 134 3.30 3.27 18.15
N PRO A 135 2.40 3.38 17.16
CA PRO A 135 2.74 3.25 15.75
C PRO A 135 3.90 4.16 15.28
N ALA A 136 4.08 5.33 15.91
CA ALA A 136 5.18 6.24 15.61
C ALA A 136 6.58 5.65 15.92
N GLN A 137 6.66 4.60 16.74
CA GLN A 137 7.91 3.85 16.99
C GLN A 137 8.36 3.02 15.77
N VAL A 138 7.47 2.78 14.80
CA VAL A 138 7.83 2.07 13.56
C VAL A 138 8.64 3.01 12.67
N PRO A 139 9.91 2.70 12.35
CA PRO A 139 10.80 3.63 11.63
C PRO A 139 10.27 4.10 10.27
N GLY A 140 9.46 3.26 9.62
CA GLY A 140 8.82 3.59 8.34
C GLY A 140 7.65 4.57 8.51
N ILE A 141 6.89 4.47 9.61
CA ILE A 141 5.78 5.40 9.93
C ILE A 141 6.32 6.75 10.37
N ALA A 142 7.34 6.76 11.24
CA ALA A 142 7.95 8.00 11.74
C ALA A 142 8.50 8.93 10.64
N LYS A 143 8.72 8.39 9.44
CA LYS A 143 9.26 9.13 8.28
C LYS A 143 8.23 9.43 7.20
N LEU A 144 6.95 9.12 7.43
CA LEU A 144 5.92 9.38 6.43
C LEU A 144 5.68 10.89 6.28
N GLY A 145 5.52 11.33 5.05
CA GLY A 145 4.93 12.63 4.73
C GLY A 145 3.41 12.62 4.97
N PRO A 146 2.72 13.70 4.61
CA PRO A 146 1.28 13.79 4.72
C PRO A 146 0.58 12.64 3.97
N ASP A 147 -0.58 12.22 4.47
CA ASP A 147 -1.38 11.20 3.81
C ASP A 147 -1.99 11.75 2.51
N ALA A 148 -1.94 10.95 1.45
CA ALA A 148 -2.37 11.41 0.12
C ALA A 148 -3.89 11.71 0.05
N LEU A 149 -4.74 11.05 0.84
CA LEU A 149 -6.17 11.34 0.88
C LEU A 149 -6.49 12.61 1.67
N GLU A 150 -5.64 13.01 2.60
CA GLU A 150 -5.83 14.18 3.47
C GLU A 150 -5.08 15.42 2.96
N LEU A 151 -4.32 15.27 1.88
CA LEU A 151 -3.52 16.35 1.31
C LEU A 151 -4.43 17.49 0.84
N SER A 152 -4.20 18.70 1.35
CA SER A 152 -4.89 19.90 0.87
C SER A 152 -4.23 20.46 -0.40
N ARG A 153 -4.97 21.30 -1.15
CA ARG A 153 -4.39 21.95 -2.34
C ARG A 153 -3.18 22.82 -2.01
N PRO A 154 -3.19 23.66 -0.95
CA PRO A 154 -1.99 24.37 -0.51
C PRO A 154 -0.84 23.44 -0.08
N GLY A 155 -1.16 22.32 0.61
CA GLY A 155 -0.16 21.31 0.97
C GLY A 155 0.49 20.67 -0.25
N LEU A 156 -0.24 20.46 -1.35
CA LEU A 156 0.36 20.00 -2.60
C LEU A 156 1.34 21.04 -3.16
N ASP A 157 1.00 22.35 -3.12
CA ASP A 157 1.92 23.41 -3.56
C ASP A 157 3.22 23.40 -2.77
N GLU A 158 3.15 23.27 -1.46
CA GLU A 158 4.33 23.17 -0.59
C GLU A 158 5.23 21.98 -0.96
N LEU A 159 4.65 20.85 -1.34
CA LEU A 159 5.41 19.67 -1.79
C LEU A 159 6.05 19.85 -3.17
N LEU A 160 5.44 20.65 -4.04
CA LEU A 160 5.92 20.88 -5.40
C LEU A 160 6.93 22.03 -5.49
N ASP A 161 6.81 23.04 -4.61
CA ASP A 161 7.62 24.24 -4.66
C ASP A 161 9.10 23.95 -4.39
N GLY A 162 9.95 24.40 -5.32
CA GLY A 162 11.40 24.18 -5.26
C GLY A 162 11.85 22.72 -5.50
N ASP A 163 10.93 21.77 -5.65
CA ASP A 163 11.29 20.37 -5.88
C ASP A 163 11.59 20.11 -7.36
N ASN A 164 12.83 19.79 -7.68
CA ASN A 164 13.28 19.52 -9.05
C ASN A 164 13.18 18.04 -9.44
N ARG A 165 12.63 17.19 -8.60
CA ARG A 165 12.39 15.78 -8.92
C ARG A 165 11.29 15.64 -9.98
N ARG A 166 11.30 14.51 -10.66
CA ARG A 166 10.21 14.11 -11.56
C ARG A 166 8.96 13.80 -10.74
N LEU A 167 7.78 14.17 -11.26
CA LEU A 167 6.49 13.93 -10.60
C LEU A 167 6.32 12.48 -10.15
N LYS A 168 6.65 11.52 -11.02
CA LYS A 168 6.58 10.10 -10.66
C LYS A 168 7.43 9.76 -9.44
N THR A 169 8.61 10.33 -9.32
CA THR A 169 9.51 10.10 -8.19
C THR A 169 8.95 10.73 -6.92
N LEU A 170 8.48 11.98 -7.01
CA LEU A 170 7.88 12.70 -5.90
C LEU A 170 6.64 11.96 -5.36
N LEU A 171 5.71 11.59 -6.23
CA LEU A 171 4.47 10.91 -5.84
C LEU A 171 4.69 9.54 -5.20
N THR A 172 5.79 8.85 -5.51
CA THR A 172 6.08 7.51 -4.96
C THR A 172 6.97 7.51 -3.71
N ASP A 173 7.52 8.66 -3.35
CA ASP A 173 8.34 8.82 -2.14
C ASP A 173 7.45 8.98 -0.92
N GLN A 174 7.47 7.96 -0.05
CA GLN A 174 6.61 7.91 1.13
C GLN A 174 6.93 8.97 2.18
N SER A 175 8.15 9.51 2.17
CA SER A 175 8.54 10.63 3.06
C SER A 175 8.04 11.98 2.56
N THR A 176 7.67 12.07 1.29
CA THR A 176 7.08 13.26 0.68
C THR A 176 5.55 13.17 0.69
N LEU A 177 4.99 12.04 0.28
CA LEU A 177 3.55 11.82 0.19
C LEU A 177 3.24 10.34 0.47
N ALA A 178 2.56 10.10 1.58
CA ALA A 178 2.30 8.74 2.05
C ALA A 178 1.14 8.07 1.31
N GLY A 179 1.28 6.77 1.01
CA GLY A 179 0.22 5.93 0.50
C GLY A 179 0.29 5.60 -0.98
N ILE A 180 0.79 6.50 -1.83
CA ILE A 180 0.88 6.28 -3.27
C ILE A 180 2.08 5.40 -3.62
N GLY A 181 1.86 4.44 -4.52
CA GLY A 181 2.92 3.61 -5.06
C GLY A 181 3.00 3.66 -6.58
N ASN A 182 3.55 2.60 -7.16
CA ASN A 182 3.80 2.58 -8.61
C ASN A 182 2.52 2.57 -9.43
N ALA A 183 1.50 1.82 -8.99
CA ALA A 183 0.26 1.72 -9.74
C ALA A 183 -0.54 3.03 -9.71
N TYR A 184 -0.86 3.51 -8.52
CA TYR A 184 -1.68 4.72 -8.44
C TYR A 184 -0.98 5.97 -8.91
N SER A 185 0.35 6.07 -8.84
CA SER A 185 1.05 7.21 -9.46
C SER A 185 0.97 7.19 -10.99
N ASP A 186 0.92 6.01 -11.65
CA ASP A 186 0.64 5.93 -13.09
C ASP A 186 -0.77 6.40 -13.40
N GLU A 187 -1.77 5.94 -12.63
CA GLU A 187 -3.18 6.29 -12.82
C GLU A 187 -3.46 7.78 -12.59
N ILE A 188 -2.89 8.35 -11.51
CA ILE A 188 -3.01 9.78 -11.18
C ILE A 188 -2.42 10.64 -12.30
N LEU A 189 -1.20 10.34 -12.73
CA LEU A 189 -0.54 11.09 -13.79
C LEU A 189 -1.25 10.94 -15.14
N HIS A 190 -1.84 9.77 -15.42
CA HIS A 190 -2.66 9.56 -16.61
C HIS A 190 -3.96 10.39 -16.54
N SER A 191 -4.65 10.39 -15.40
CA SER A 191 -5.86 11.17 -15.16
C SER A 191 -5.58 12.66 -15.31
N ALA A 192 -4.50 13.15 -14.70
CA ALA A 192 -4.06 14.55 -14.77
C ALA A 192 -3.48 14.95 -16.15
N ARG A 193 -3.30 14.00 -17.07
CA ARG A 193 -2.66 14.22 -18.39
C ARG A 193 -1.24 14.79 -18.26
N LEU A 194 -0.53 14.44 -17.19
CA LEU A 194 0.82 14.91 -16.91
C LEU A 194 1.87 13.84 -17.22
N SER A 195 2.99 14.29 -17.79
CA SER A 195 4.12 13.40 -18.04
C SER A 195 4.72 12.90 -16.73
N PRO A 196 5.02 11.58 -16.59
CA PRO A 196 5.77 11.05 -15.46
C PRO A 196 7.15 11.70 -15.27
N TYR A 197 7.68 12.32 -16.34
CA TYR A 197 8.96 13.01 -16.35
C TYR A 197 8.86 14.52 -16.14
N ALA A 198 7.66 15.09 -16.01
CA ALA A 198 7.52 16.49 -15.68
C ALA A 198 8.23 16.80 -14.36
N THR A 199 8.89 17.95 -14.29
CA THR A 199 9.55 18.43 -13.07
C THR A 199 8.52 19.08 -12.16
N ALA A 200 8.47 18.68 -10.89
CA ALA A 200 7.46 19.10 -9.93
C ALA A 200 7.36 20.64 -9.82
N SER A 201 8.49 21.32 -9.61
CA SER A 201 8.55 22.79 -9.45
C SER A 201 8.17 23.59 -10.72
N ARG A 202 8.09 22.93 -11.88
CA ARG A 202 7.79 23.59 -13.17
C ARG A 202 6.33 23.49 -13.58
N LEU A 203 5.47 22.92 -12.74
CA LEU A 203 4.04 22.86 -13.02
C LEU A 203 3.43 24.26 -12.84
N ASP A 204 2.68 24.71 -13.85
CA ASP A 204 1.83 25.89 -13.73
C ASP A 204 0.60 25.61 -12.85
N ALA A 205 -0.17 26.63 -12.52
CA ALA A 205 -1.33 26.53 -11.65
C ALA A 205 -2.36 25.53 -12.17
N ALA A 206 -2.65 25.54 -13.47
CA ALA A 206 -3.63 24.62 -14.07
C ALA A 206 -3.19 23.15 -13.98
N ALA A 207 -1.90 22.88 -14.21
CA ALA A 207 -1.34 21.54 -14.05
C ALA A 207 -1.35 21.06 -12.59
N ARG A 208 -1.10 21.96 -11.63
CA ARG A 208 -1.20 21.66 -10.19
C ARG A 208 -2.64 21.37 -9.77
N ASP A 209 -3.61 22.13 -10.26
CA ASP A 209 -5.04 21.89 -10.01
C ASP A 209 -5.45 20.53 -10.57
N SER A 210 -5.10 20.24 -11.83
CA SER A 210 -5.39 18.94 -12.46
C SER A 210 -4.74 17.78 -11.70
N LEU A 211 -3.51 17.95 -11.20
CA LEU A 211 -2.82 16.93 -10.39
C LEU A 211 -3.55 16.68 -9.07
N PHE A 212 -3.94 17.75 -8.36
CA PHE A 212 -4.67 17.68 -7.10
C PHE A 212 -6.03 16.97 -7.26
N GLU A 213 -6.84 17.41 -8.22
CA GLU A 213 -8.14 16.80 -8.51
C GLU A 213 -8.02 15.33 -8.89
N SER A 214 -7.04 15.01 -9.77
CA SER A 214 -6.82 13.63 -10.21
C SER A 214 -6.32 12.73 -9.07
N LEU A 215 -5.49 13.24 -8.17
CA LEU A 215 -5.00 12.52 -7.01
C LEU A 215 -6.17 12.08 -6.12
N HIS A 216 -7.02 13.03 -5.74
CA HIS A 216 -8.18 12.74 -4.90
C HIS A 216 -9.21 11.87 -5.61
N ALA A 217 -9.54 12.17 -6.88
CA ALA A 217 -10.54 11.41 -7.64
C ALA A 217 -10.11 9.94 -7.80
N VAL A 218 -8.85 9.69 -8.21
CA VAL A 218 -8.34 8.32 -8.44
C VAL A 218 -8.26 7.52 -7.14
N LEU A 219 -7.75 8.13 -6.06
CA LEU A 219 -7.60 7.42 -4.78
C LEU A 219 -8.96 7.18 -4.11
N SER A 220 -9.86 8.18 -4.08
CA SER A 220 -11.19 8.04 -3.48
C SER A 220 -12.05 7.02 -4.22
N ASP A 221 -12.02 7.01 -5.56
CA ASP A 221 -12.70 5.99 -6.37
C ASP A 221 -12.16 4.58 -6.06
N ALA A 222 -10.84 4.43 -6.00
CA ALA A 222 -10.22 3.15 -5.69
C ALA A 222 -10.55 2.67 -4.27
N VAL A 223 -10.58 3.56 -3.26
CA VAL A 223 -11.00 3.24 -1.89
C VAL A 223 -12.47 2.82 -1.89
N SER A 224 -13.35 3.61 -2.53
CA SER A 224 -14.79 3.33 -2.60
C SER A 224 -15.09 1.96 -3.21
N ARG A 225 -14.38 1.57 -4.26
CA ARG A 225 -14.53 0.25 -4.89
C ARG A 225 -13.94 -0.89 -4.07
N SER A 226 -12.93 -0.61 -3.26
CA SER A 226 -12.22 -1.62 -2.47
C SER A 226 -12.86 -1.87 -1.10
N VAL A 227 -13.39 -0.83 -0.45
CA VAL A 227 -14.06 -0.94 0.86
C VAL A 227 -15.31 -1.81 0.74
N GLY A 228 -15.51 -2.70 1.70
CA GLY A 228 -16.60 -3.70 1.69
C GLY A 228 -16.32 -4.95 0.85
N GLN A 229 -15.22 -4.99 0.08
CA GLN A 229 -14.78 -6.19 -0.60
C GLN A 229 -14.06 -7.15 0.36
N GLY A 230 -14.24 -8.45 0.16
CA GLY A 230 -13.47 -9.45 0.89
C GLY A 230 -11.97 -9.32 0.62
N ALA A 231 -11.14 -9.58 1.63
CA ALA A 231 -9.68 -9.47 1.50
C ALA A 231 -9.10 -10.29 0.33
N ALA A 232 -9.77 -11.37 -0.09
CA ALA A 232 -9.37 -12.19 -1.23
C ALA A 232 -9.65 -11.50 -2.59
N GLU A 233 -10.65 -10.64 -2.67
CA GLU A 233 -11.17 -10.04 -3.90
C GLU A 233 -10.44 -8.76 -4.29
N LEU A 234 -9.86 -8.04 -3.32
CA LEU A 234 -9.19 -6.75 -3.50
C LEU A 234 -8.12 -6.74 -4.61
N LYS A 235 -7.42 -7.86 -4.82
CA LYS A 235 -6.42 -7.93 -5.91
C LYS A 235 -7.05 -7.91 -7.30
N GLY A 236 -8.21 -8.54 -7.43
CA GLY A 236 -9.00 -8.52 -8.66
C GLY A 236 -9.56 -7.14 -8.92
N GLU A 237 -10.17 -6.54 -7.91
CA GLU A 237 -10.74 -5.20 -7.96
C GLU A 237 -9.70 -4.15 -8.39
N LYS A 238 -8.53 -4.15 -7.78
CA LYS A 238 -7.43 -3.28 -8.21
C LYS A 238 -7.16 -3.37 -9.70
N ARG A 239 -7.03 -4.60 -10.23
CA ARG A 239 -6.68 -4.82 -11.64
C ARG A 239 -7.77 -4.32 -12.59
N SER A 240 -9.04 -4.50 -12.25
CA SER A 240 -10.16 -4.07 -13.09
C SER A 240 -10.25 -2.55 -13.22
N GLY A 241 -9.84 -1.80 -12.19
CA GLY A 241 -9.90 -0.34 -12.16
C GLY A 241 -8.72 0.39 -12.81
N LEU A 242 -7.64 -0.33 -13.21
CA LEU A 242 -6.45 0.31 -13.78
C LEU A 242 -6.62 0.66 -15.27
N ARG A 243 -6.22 1.88 -15.64
CA ARG A 243 -6.33 2.44 -17.01
C ARG A 243 -5.05 2.28 -17.81
N VAL A 244 -3.89 2.47 -17.18
CA VAL A 244 -2.57 2.37 -17.82
C VAL A 244 -1.63 1.42 -17.11
N HIS A 245 -1.65 1.35 -15.77
CA HIS A 245 -0.74 0.47 -15.04
C HIS A 245 -1.01 -1.01 -15.35
N ALA A 246 0.05 -1.78 -15.64
CA ALA A 246 0.00 -3.18 -16.08
C ALA A 246 -0.79 -3.40 -17.40
N ARG A 247 -0.90 -2.37 -18.25
CA ARG A 247 -1.64 -2.41 -19.52
C ARG A 247 -0.76 -2.10 -20.74
N THR A 248 0.53 -2.29 -20.63
CA THR A 248 1.49 -2.11 -21.74
C THR A 248 1.05 -2.87 -22.99
N GLY A 249 1.03 -2.19 -24.14
CA GLY A 249 0.60 -2.74 -25.42
C GLY A 249 -0.91 -2.77 -25.66
N LEU A 250 -1.73 -2.45 -24.63
CA LEU A 250 -3.18 -2.35 -24.77
C LEU A 250 -3.60 -0.92 -25.14
N PRO A 251 -4.79 -0.74 -25.74
CA PRO A 251 -5.31 0.59 -26.06
C PRO A 251 -5.62 1.36 -24.74
N CYS A 252 -5.28 2.66 -24.76
CA CYS A 252 -5.67 3.61 -23.74
C CYS A 252 -7.19 3.78 -23.73
N PRO A 253 -7.88 3.64 -22.59
CA PRO A 253 -9.35 3.74 -22.55
C PRO A 253 -9.87 5.15 -22.83
N VAL A 254 -9.00 6.17 -22.86
CA VAL A 254 -9.38 7.58 -23.10
C VAL A 254 -9.23 7.97 -24.56
N CYS A 255 -8.10 7.61 -25.20
CA CYS A 255 -7.78 8.09 -26.57
C CYS A 255 -7.51 6.98 -27.59
N GLY A 256 -7.51 5.71 -27.17
CA GLY A 256 -7.26 4.57 -28.06
C GLY A 256 -5.78 4.33 -28.41
N ASP A 257 -4.86 5.27 -28.10
CA ASP A 257 -3.42 5.08 -28.37
C ASP A 257 -2.84 3.95 -27.50
N THR A 258 -1.76 3.36 -27.94
CA THR A 258 -1.12 2.24 -27.25
C THR A 258 -0.43 2.70 -25.97
N VAL A 259 -0.80 2.12 -24.82
CA VAL A 259 -0.12 2.31 -23.54
C VAL A 259 1.32 1.80 -23.64
N ARG A 260 2.28 2.64 -23.28
CA ARG A 260 3.71 2.34 -23.30
C ARG A 260 4.30 2.19 -21.91
N GLU A 261 5.43 1.52 -21.84
CA GLU A 261 6.22 1.31 -20.64
C GLU A 261 7.58 1.95 -20.74
N VAL A 262 8.06 2.52 -19.64
CA VAL A 262 9.47 2.85 -19.45
C VAL A 262 10.01 2.02 -18.30
N SER A 263 11.16 1.39 -18.52
CA SER A 263 11.79 0.52 -17.54
C SER A 263 13.08 1.12 -16.98
N PHE A 264 13.24 0.99 -15.66
CA PHE A 264 14.44 1.39 -14.92
C PHE A 264 14.87 0.25 -14.00
N ALA A 265 16.02 -0.34 -14.24
CA ALA A 265 16.54 -1.43 -13.42
C ALA A 265 15.44 -2.44 -13.02
N GLU A 266 14.94 -2.38 -11.79
CA GLU A 266 13.90 -3.28 -11.26
C GLU A 266 12.48 -2.66 -11.25
N ARG A 267 12.27 -1.46 -11.79
CA ARG A 267 11.00 -0.75 -11.79
C ARG A 267 10.61 -0.36 -13.20
N SER A 268 9.33 -0.40 -13.47
CA SER A 268 8.74 0.16 -14.69
C SER A 268 7.54 1.02 -14.33
N PHE A 269 7.17 1.93 -15.20
CA PHE A 269 5.91 2.64 -15.14
C PHE A 269 5.25 2.65 -16.52
N GLN A 270 3.94 2.80 -16.52
CA GLN A 270 3.14 2.82 -17.73
C GLN A 270 2.51 4.20 -17.92
N TYR A 271 2.36 4.59 -19.19
CA TYR A 271 1.78 5.88 -19.57
C TYR A 271 1.16 5.81 -20.97
N CYS A 272 0.27 6.74 -21.28
CA CYS A 272 -0.26 6.94 -22.62
C CYS A 272 0.46 8.12 -23.30
N PRO A 273 1.17 7.92 -24.43
CA PRO A 273 1.89 9.01 -25.11
C PRO A 273 0.95 10.17 -25.50
N THR A 274 -0.17 9.87 -26.14
CA THR A 274 -1.11 10.90 -26.59
C THR A 274 -1.68 11.70 -25.43
N CYS A 275 -2.13 11.04 -24.33
CA CYS A 275 -2.73 11.75 -23.22
C CYS A 275 -1.72 12.57 -22.38
N GLN A 276 -0.48 12.10 -22.27
CA GLN A 276 0.47 12.61 -21.25
C GLN A 276 1.70 13.32 -21.82
N THR A 277 2.04 13.09 -23.11
CA THR A 277 3.28 13.61 -23.69
C THR A 277 3.10 14.18 -25.10
N GLY A 278 1.86 14.49 -25.50
CA GLY A 278 1.57 15.03 -26.82
C GLY A 278 1.99 14.11 -27.97
N GLY A 279 1.86 12.80 -27.79
CA GLY A 279 2.24 11.77 -28.76
C GLY A 279 3.74 11.41 -28.78
N LYS A 280 4.57 12.10 -27.98
CA LYS A 280 6.03 11.84 -27.98
C LYS A 280 6.38 10.71 -27.02
N PRO A 281 7.07 9.64 -27.49
CA PRO A 281 7.56 8.59 -26.61
C PRO A 281 8.59 9.12 -25.60
N LEU A 282 8.47 8.66 -24.36
CA LEU A 282 9.49 8.94 -23.35
C LEU A 282 10.73 8.07 -23.59
N ALA A 283 11.91 8.62 -23.30
CA ALA A 283 13.17 7.89 -23.44
C ALA A 283 13.22 6.71 -22.44
N ASP A 284 13.45 5.51 -22.98
CA ASP A 284 13.70 4.29 -22.20
C ASP A 284 15.18 3.93 -22.30
N ARG A 285 15.86 3.79 -21.14
CA ARG A 285 17.28 3.45 -21.08
C ARG A 285 17.60 2.05 -21.63
N ARG A 286 16.63 1.15 -21.71
CA ARG A 286 16.85 -0.15 -22.36
C ARG A 286 17.01 -0.01 -23.87
N LEU A 287 16.18 0.81 -24.50
CA LEU A 287 16.25 1.05 -25.95
C LEU A 287 17.51 1.82 -26.33
N SER A 288 17.98 2.75 -25.51
CA SER A 288 19.20 3.52 -25.78
C SER A 288 20.51 2.71 -25.66
N ARG A 289 20.47 1.49 -25.08
CA ARG A 289 21.62 0.56 -25.05
C ARG A 289 21.65 -0.41 -26.23
N LEU A 290 20.55 -0.55 -26.96
CA LEU A 290 20.44 -1.42 -28.14
C LEU A 290 20.75 -0.69 -29.45
N VAL A 291 20.95 0.62 -29.42
CA VAL A 291 21.21 1.49 -30.58
C VAL A 291 22.66 2.03 -30.54
N ARG A 292 23.57 1.34 -29.86
CA ARG A 292 25.02 1.58 -29.94
C ARG A 292 25.71 0.41 -30.54
#